data_d057ac7110d34575b18f12c0b7b0ad4e
#
_entry.id   d057ac7110d34575b18f12c0b7b0ad4e
#
_cell.length_a   1.000
_cell.length_b   1.000
_cell.length_c   1.000
_cell.angle_alpha   90.00
_cell.angle_beta   90.00
_cell.angle_gamma   90.00
#
_symmetry.space_group_name_H-M   'P 1'
#
loop_
_entity.id
_entity.type
_entity.pdbx_description
1 polymer ?
#
loop_
_entity_poly.entity_id
_entity_poly.type
_entity_poly.pdbx_seq_one_letter_code
_entity_poly.pdbx_strand_id
1 'polypeptide(L)'
;PLIQVNLLSYRKTAKYEDTSLNTISGEEAYKKYAKVAIKAVTKVGGRFLWYSKVRLTMIGPDLHEWDDVGIVMYPNLDKFVEMVNFDWYKEAIQHREAGLRDTRLITCYDMPRSMRFQLWLARWFGKFLFR
;
A
#
# COMPACT_ATOMS: atom_id res chain seq x y z
N PRO A 1 5.02 11.87 -10.68
CA PRO A 1 4.91 10.99 -9.52
C PRO A 1 4.28 9.64 -9.87
N LEU A 2 4.66 8.63 -9.12
CA LEU A 2 4.15 7.28 -9.22
C LEU A 2 3.28 7.00 -7.99
N ILE A 3 2.05 6.53 -8.21
CA ILE A 3 1.15 6.14 -7.13
C ILE A 3 1.04 4.63 -7.10
N GLN A 4 1.31 4.03 -5.94
CA GLN A 4 1.13 2.59 -5.71
C GLN A 4 -0.07 2.37 -4.80
N VAL A 5 -1.06 1.63 -5.30
CA VAL A 5 -2.21 1.20 -4.52
C VAL A 5 -1.98 -0.23 -4.08
N ASN A 6 -1.94 -0.44 -2.77
CA ASN A 6 -1.74 -1.76 -2.16
C ASN A 6 -3.07 -2.28 -1.62
N LEU A 7 -3.46 -3.45 -2.07
CA LEU A 7 -4.53 -4.24 -1.48
C LEU A 7 -3.89 -5.41 -0.74
N LEU A 8 -4.21 -5.57 0.53
CA LEU A 8 -3.56 -6.53 1.41
C LEU A 8 -4.58 -7.46 2.05
N SER A 9 -4.33 -8.75 1.95
CA SER A 9 -5.08 -9.79 2.68
C SER A 9 -4.09 -10.64 3.46
N TYR A 10 -4.26 -10.73 4.78
CA TYR A 10 -3.32 -11.40 5.67
C TYR A 10 -3.63 -12.88 5.82
N ARG A 11 -2.57 -13.69 5.98
CA ARG A 11 -2.69 -15.06 6.47
C ARG A 11 -3.12 -15.03 7.94
N LYS A 12 -3.87 -16.05 8.36
CA LYS A 12 -4.19 -16.24 9.78
C LYS A 12 -2.92 -16.49 10.59
N THR A 13 -2.05 -17.36 10.09
CA THR A 13 -0.73 -17.67 10.66
C THR A 13 0.33 -17.39 9.60
N ALA A 14 1.40 -16.72 9.99
CA ALA A 14 2.52 -16.43 9.10
C ALA A 14 3.11 -17.72 8.52
N LYS A 15 3.56 -17.64 7.27
CA LYS A 15 4.17 -18.77 6.55
C LYS A 15 5.57 -18.39 6.08
N TYR A 16 6.55 -18.61 6.95
CA TYR A 16 7.97 -18.48 6.62
C TYR A 16 8.52 -19.79 6.07
N GLU A 17 9.65 -19.72 5.35
CA GLU A 17 10.42 -20.92 4.95
C GLU A 17 10.89 -21.69 6.16
N ASP A 18 11.43 -20.99 7.15
CA ASP A 18 11.73 -21.58 8.47
C ASP A 18 10.44 -21.68 9.29
N THR A 19 9.88 -22.88 9.34
CA THR A 19 8.61 -23.15 9.99
C THR A 19 8.62 -22.88 11.50
N SER A 20 9.79 -22.81 12.13
CA SER A 20 9.91 -22.45 13.55
C SER A 20 9.49 -21.01 13.83
N LEU A 21 9.47 -20.15 12.79
CA LEU A 21 9.02 -18.76 12.86
C LEU A 21 7.51 -18.60 12.69
N ASN A 22 6.77 -19.66 12.36
CA ASN A 22 5.34 -19.64 12.12
C ASN A 22 4.53 -19.63 13.43
N THR A 23 4.89 -18.73 14.36
CA THR A 23 4.27 -18.58 15.67
C THR A 23 3.46 -17.30 15.82
N ILE A 24 3.48 -16.46 14.79
CA ILE A 24 2.79 -15.16 14.76
C ILE A 24 1.73 -15.15 13.67
N SER A 25 0.80 -14.19 13.76
CA SER A 25 -0.20 -13.97 12.71
C SER A 25 0.45 -13.41 11.43
N GLY A 26 -0.25 -13.56 10.31
CA GLY A 26 0.17 -12.94 9.05
C GLY A 26 0.23 -11.42 9.16
N GLU A 27 -0.70 -10.80 9.86
CA GLU A 27 -0.70 -9.35 10.11
C GLU A 27 0.54 -8.91 10.90
N GLU A 28 0.91 -9.66 11.95
CA GLU A 28 2.12 -9.37 12.73
C GLU A 28 3.40 -9.49 11.90
N ALA A 29 3.48 -10.52 11.04
CA ALA A 29 4.60 -10.66 10.10
C ALA A 29 4.67 -9.47 9.15
N TYR A 30 3.54 -9.07 8.57
CA TYR A 30 3.48 -7.90 7.69
C TYR A 30 3.91 -6.61 8.39
N LYS A 31 3.54 -6.42 9.65
CA LYS A 31 3.97 -5.26 10.46
C LYS A 31 5.49 -5.17 10.60
N LYS A 32 6.20 -6.29 10.66
CA LYS A 32 7.67 -6.30 10.64
C LYS A 32 8.22 -5.76 9.33
N TYR A 33 7.62 -6.14 8.21
CA TYR A 33 7.94 -5.57 6.89
C TYR A 33 7.61 -4.07 6.85
N ALA A 34 6.42 -3.69 7.31
CA ALA A 34 5.93 -2.31 7.23
C ALA A 34 6.87 -1.31 7.93
N LYS A 35 7.46 -1.68 9.07
CA LYS A 35 8.44 -0.84 9.76
C LYS A 35 9.65 -0.50 8.89
N VAL A 36 10.12 -1.47 8.13
CA VAL A 36 11.24 -1.28 7.19
C VAL A 36 10.79 -0.49 5.96
N ALA A 37 9.60 -0.82 5.43
CA ALA A 37 9.04 -0.15 4.27
C ALA A 37 8.84 1.35 4.51
N ILE A 38 8.36 1.75 5.68
CA ILE A 38 8.20 3.17 6.04
C ILE A 38 9.53 3.93 5.92
N LYS A 39 10.62 3.35 6.45
CA LYS A 39 11.96 3.94 6.34
C LYS A 39 12.42 4.02 4.88
N ALA A 40 12.20 2.95 4.13
CA ALA A 40 12.62 2.86 2.73
C ALA A 40 11.90 3.88 1.85
N VAL A 41 10.57 3.96 1.99
CA VAL A 41 9.73 4.95 1.28
C VAL A 41 10.20 6.37 1.59
N THR A 42 10.37 6.69 2.86
CA THR A 42 10.80 8.02 3.30
C THR A 42 12.18 8.38 2.75
N LYS A 43 13.11 7.42 2.75
CA LYS A 43 14.48 7.64 2.27
C LYS A 43 14.55 8.03 0.80
N VAL A 44 13.67 7.54 -0.03
CA VAL A 44 13.62 7.89 -1.46
C VAL A 44 12.69 9.07 -1.77
N GLY A 45 12.19 9.76 -0.75
CA GLY A 45 11.29 10.91 -0.91
C GLY A 45 9.84 10.55 -1.20
N GLY A 46 9.47 9.31 -0.94
CA GLY A 46 8.09 8.85 -1.02
C GLY A 46 7.25 9.29 0.16
N ARG A 47 5.93 9.18 0.01
CA ARG A 47 4.96 9.54 1.05
C ARG A 47 3.80 8.56 1.07
N PHE A 48 3.36 8.19 2.27
CA PHE A 48 2.08 7.52 2.46
C PHE A 48 0.97 8.56 2.33
N LEU A 49 0.12 8.42 1.31
CA LEU A 49 -1.00 9.32 1.08
C LEU A 49 -2.22 8.91 1.91
N TRP A 50 -2.42 7.62 2.08
CA TRP A 50 -3.53 7.08 2.84
C TRP A 50 -3.29 5.61 3.19
N TYR A 51 -3.76 5.17 4.34
CA TYR A 51 -3.73 3.78 4.77
C TYR A 51 -4.87 3.52 5.74
N SER A 52 -5.63 2.46 5.54
CA SER A 52 -6.67 2.08 6.48
C SER A 52 -7.09 0.62 6.33
N LYS A 53 -7.79 0.13 7.34
CA LYS A 53 -8.48 -1.15 7.27
C LYS A 53 -9.68 -1.07 6.33
N VAL A 54 -9.90 -2.14 5.58
CA VAL A 54 -11.11 -2.29 4.75
C VAL A 54 -12.29 -2.60 5.67
N ARG A 55 -13.37 -1.88 5.50
CA ARG A 55 -14.59 -2.14 6.25
C ARG A 55 -15.44 -3.22 5.59
N LEU A 56 -15.65 -3.10 4.29
CA LEU A 56 -16.33 -4.10 3.47
C LEU A 56 -16.08 -3.82 1.98
N THR A 57 -16.25 -4.81 1.15
CA THR A 57 -16.30 -4.66 -0.30
C THR A 57 -17.78 -4.56 -0.70
N MET A 58 -18.21 -3.37 -1.11
CA MET A 58 -19.61 -3.15 -1.51
C MET A 58 -19.93 -3.79 -2.85
N ILE A 59 -19.00 -3.73 -3.79
CA ILE A 59 -19.12 -4.28 -5.14
C ILE A 59 -17.83 -5.04 -5.47
N GLY A 60 -17.95 -6.30 -5.78
CA GLY A 60 -16.84 -7.16 -6.14
C GLY A 60 -17.13 -8.62 -5.93
N PRO A 61 -16.21 -9.52 -6.31
CA PRO A 61 -16.37 -10.95 -6.04
C PRO A 61 -16.42 -11.22 -4.54
N ASP A 62 -17.40 -11.99 -4.08
CA ASP A 62 -17.61 -12.33 -2.66
C ASP A 62 -16.45 -13.11 -2.02
N LEU A 63 -15.58 -13.70 -2.84
CA LEU A 63 -14.45 -14.51 -2.40
C LEU A 63 -13.19 -13.70 -2.04
N HIS A 64 -13.17 -12.39 -2.30
CA HIS A 64 -12.02 -11.53 -2.01
C HIS A 64 -12.33 -10.60 -0.85
N GLU A 65 -11.84 -10.99 0.32
CA GLU A 65 -11.81 -10.11 1.48
C GLU A 65 -10.41 -9.47 1.59
N TRP A 66 -10.39 -8.17 1.42
CA TRP A 66 -9.19 -7.36 1.66
C TRP A 66 -9.21 -6.86 3.11
N ASP A 67 -8.07 -6.95 3.77
CA ASP A 67 -7.93 -6.50 5.14
C ASP A 67 -7.53 -5.03 5.22
N ASP A 68 -6.55 -4.62 4.43
CA ASP A 68 -6.03 -3.25 4.42
C ASP A 68 -5.86 -2.72 2.99
N VAL A 69 -5.96 -1.41 2.85
CA VAL A 69 -5.62 -0.66 1.63
C VAL A 69 -4.63 0.43 1.99
N GLY A 70 -3.56 0.54 1.21
CA GLY A 70 -2.55 1.59 1.35
C GLY A 70 -2.27 2.27 0.03
N ILE A 71 -2.09 3.58 0.06
CA ILE A 71 -1.74 4.38 -1.12
C ILE A 71 -0.44 5.11 -0.82
N VAL A 72 0.58 4.84 -1.63
CA VAL A 72 1.92 5.39 -1.47
C VAL A 72 2.31 6.13 -2.73
N MET A 73 2.85 7.33 -2.57
CA MET A 73 3.41 8.12 -3.68
C MET A 73 4.93 8.04 -3.67
N TYR A 74 5.50 7.85 -4.85
CA TYR A 74 6.94 8.01 -5.08
C TYR A 74 7.18 9.17 -6.06
N PRO A 75 8.33 9.86 -5.95
CA PRO A 75 8.64 10.98 -6.88
C PRO A 75 8.63 10.56 -8.35
N ASN A 76 9.11 9.36 -8.64
CA ASN A 76 9.15 8.75 -9.97
C ASN A 76 9.43 7.25 -9.87
N LEU A 77 9.46 6.57 -11.00
CA LEU A 77 9.74 5.13 -11.07
C LEU A 77 11.18 4.80 -10.61
N ASP A 78 12.15 5.65 -10.94
CA ASP A 78 13.55 5.41 -10.57
C ASP A 78 13.73 5.36 -9.06
N LYS A 79 13.01 6.21 -8.32
CA LYS A 79 13.03 6.20 -6.85
C LYS A 79 12.39 4.96 -6.26
N PHE A 80 11.33 4.46 -6.86
CA PHE A 80 10.74 3.17 -6.48
C PHE A 80 11.74 2.03 -6.70
N VAL A 81 12.38 2.00 -7.87
CA VAL A 81 13.40 0.99 -8.20
C VAL A 81 14.60 1.07 -7.26
N GLU A 82 15.06 2.28 -6.95
CA GLU A 82 16.13 2.51 -5.96
C GLU A 82 15.76 1.89 -4.61
N MET A 83 14.55 2.12 -4.13
CA MET A 83 14.06 1.59 -2.86
C MET A 83 14.07 0.06 -2.82
N VAL A 84 13.52 -0.59 -3.83
CA VAL A 84 13.42 -2.07 -3.84
C VAL A 84 14.79 -2.74 -3.98
N ASN A 85 15.82 -1.98 -4.34
CA ASN A 85 17.20 -2.47 -4.43
C ASN A 85 18.05 -2.24 -3.18
N PHE A 86 17.54 -1.60 -2.14
CA PHE A 86 18.24 -1.57 -0.86
C PHE A 86 18.35 -2.98 -0.28
N ASP A 87 19.55 -3.40 0.13
CA ASP A 87 19.76 -4.74 0.67
C ASP A 87 18.90 -4.99 1.91
N TRP A 88 18.82 -4.00 2.80
CA TRP A 88 18.02 -4.06 4.01
C TRP A 88 16.51 -4.06 3.74
N TYR A 89 16.05 -3.52 2.61
CA TYR A 89 14.66 -3.65 2.17
C TYR A 89 14.39 -5.06 1.64
N LYS A 90 15.30 -5.62 0.85
CA LYS A 90 15.19 -6.98 0.32
C LYS A 90 15.10 -8.02 1.43
N GLU A 91 15.87 -7.83 2.50
CA GLU A 91 15.81 -8.72 3.68
C GLU A 91 14.43 -8.70 4.35
N ALA A 92 13.74 -7.57 4.33
CA ALA A 92 12.42 -7.43 4.94
C ALA A 92 11.29 -8.08 4.11
N ILE A 93 11.50 -8.34 2.84
CA ILE A 93 10.48 -8.90 1.93
C ILE A 93 9.98 -10.26 2.41
N GLN A 94 10.81 -11.07 3.08
CA GLN A 94 10.39 -12.34 3.66
C GLN A 94 9.19 -12.19 4.62
N HIS A 95 9.13 -11.09 5.36
CA HIS A 95 8.03 -10.81 6.29
C HIS A 95 6.74 -10.45 5.56
N ARG A 96 6.86 -9.74 4.43
CA ARG A 96 5.73 -9.43 3.57
C ARG A 96 5.15 -10.71 2.97
N GLU A 97 5.99 -11.56 2.41
CA GLU A 97 5.56 -12.83 1.80
C GLU A 97 4.98 -13.79 2.84
N ALA A 98 5.60 -13.87 4.01
CA ALA A 98 5.10 -14.71 5.09
C ALA A 98 3.74 -14.26 5.62
N GLY A 99 3.47 -12.96 5.59
CA GLY A 99 2.25 -12.38 6.15
C GLY A 99 1.06 -12.35 5.22
N LEU A 100 1.28 -12.27 3.90
CA LEU A 100 0.22 -12.06 2.93
C LEU A 100 -0.32 -13.36 2.32
N ARG A 101 -1.64 -13.54 2.41
CA ARG A 101 -2.37 -14.57 1.70
C ARG A 101 -2.61 -14.17 0.25
N ASP A 102 -2.99 -12.92 0.04
CA ASP A 102 -3.22 -12.32 -1.26
C ASP A 102 -2.87 -10.83 -1.23
N THR A 103 -2.49 -10.29 -2.37
CA THR A 103 -2.13 -8.87 -2.48
C THR A 103 -2.26 -8.38 -3.91
N ARG A 104 -2.51 -7.09 -4.05
CA ARG A 104 -2.38 -6.39 -5.32
C ARG A 104 -1.54 -5.15 -5.10
N LEU A 105 -0.61 -4.92 -6.00
CA LEU A 105 0.15 -3.68 -6.10
C LEU A 105 -0.16 -3.06 -7.46
N ILE A 106 -0.98 -2.02 -7.46
CA ILE A 106 -1.47 -1.40 -8.68
C ILE A 106 -0.76 -0.07 -8.85
N THR A 107 -0.06 0.08 -9.96
CA THR A 107 0.66 1.31 -10.31
C THR A 107 -0.26 2.25 -11.07
N CYS A 108 -0.40 3.47 -10.57
CA CYS A 108 -1.22 4.52 -11.16
C CYS A 108 -0.37 5.74 -11.48
N TYR A 109 -0.80 6.52 -12.45
CA TYR A 109 -0.32 7.89 -12.62
C TYR A 109 -0.80 8.76 -11.47
N ASP A 110 -0.11 9.88 -11.25
CA ASP A 110 -0.62 10.91 -10.36
C ASP A 110 -1.87 11.58 -10.97
N MET A 111 -2.65 12.19 -10.10
CA MET A 111 -3.85 12.90 -10.50
C MET A 111 -3.53 14.01 -11.52
N PRO A 112 -4.22 14.06 -12.67
CA PRO A 112 -4.02 15.14 -13.64
C PRO A 112 -4.27 16.52 -13.01
N ARG A 113 -3.46 17.51 -13.41
CA ARG A 113 -3.57 18.87 -12.88
C ARG A 113 -4.97 19.47 -13.09
N SER A 114 -5.58 19.20 -14.23
CA SER A 114 -6.96 19.63 -14.53
C SER A 114 -7.97 19.08 -13.54
N MET A 115 -7.89 17.79 -13.25
CA MET A 115 -8.77 17.15 -12.27
C MET A 115 -8.50 17.69 -10.85
N ARG A 116 -7.25 17.88 -10.48
CA ARG A 116 -6.89 18.48 -9.19
C ARG A 116 -7.52 19.86 -9.01
N PHE A 117 -7.48 20.68 -10.06
CA PHE A 117 -8.10 22.00 -10.07
C PHE A 117 -9.62 21.92 -9.98
N GLN A 118 -10.25 21.02 -10.75
CA GLN A 118 -11.70 20.80 -10.68
C GLN A 118 -12.16 20.36 -9.28
N LEU A 119 -11.44 19.43 -8.67
CA LEU A 119 -11.77 18.97 -7.31
C LEU A 119 -11.56 20.07 -6.27
N TRP A 120 -10.55 20.91 -6.44
CA TRP A 120 -10.34 22.07 -5.59
C TRP A 120 -11.50 23.06 -5.72
N LEU A 121 -11.94 23.37 -6.94
CA LEU A 121 -13.13 24.21 -7.18
C LEU A 121 -14.38 23.60 -6.56
N ALA A 122 -14.61 22.31 -6.79
CA ALA A 122 -15.77 21.59 -6.24
C ALA A 122 -15.80 21.64 -4.71
N ARG A 123 -14.65 21.52 -4.06
CA ARG A 123 -14.53 21.60 -2.59
C ARG A 123 -14.98 22.96 -2.05
N TRP A 124 -14.59 24.05 -2.72
CA TRP A 124 -14.84 25.40 -2.24
C TRP A 124 -16.15 26.00 -2.76
N PHE A 125 -16.55 25.65 -3.99
CA PHE A 125 -17.69 26.25 -4.71
C PHE A 125 -18.76 25.24 -5.13
N GLY A 126 -18.64 23.97 -4.72
CA GLY A 126 -19.52 22.90 -5.16
C GLY A 126 -21.01 23.18 -4.88
N LYS A 127 -21.33 23.84 -3.76
CA LYS A 127 -22.69 24.24 -3.42
C LYS A 127 -23.31 25.21 -4.45
N PHE A 128 -22.48 25.95 -5.17
CA PHE A 128 -22.92 26.93 -6.17
C PHE A 128 -22.84 26.38 -7.59
N LEU A 129 -21.89 25.48 -7.89
CA LEU A 129 -21.62 24.97 -9.23
C LEU A 129 -22.44 23.74 -9.61
N PHE A 130 -22.86 22.93 -8.62
CA PHE A 130 -23.50 21.64 -8.85
C PHE A 130 -24.91 21.54 -8.24
N ARG A 131 -25.57 22.64 -8.09
CA ARG A 131 -26.99 22.67 -7.70
C ARG A 131 -27.90 22.23 -8.83
#